data_237df7a8b9c50d75ec08bb674706df9a
#
_entry.id   237df7a8b9c50d75ec08bb674706df9a
#
_cell.length_a   1.000
_cell.length_b   1.000
_cell.length_c   1.000
_cell.angle_alpha   90.00
_cell.angle_beta   90.00
_cell.angle_gamma   90.00
#
_symmetry.space_group_name_H-M   'P 1'
#
loop_
_entity.id
_entity.type
_entity.pdbx_description
1 polymer ?
#
loop_
_entity_poly.entity_id
_entity_poly.type
_entity_poly.pdbx_seq_one_letter_code
_entity_poly.pdbx_strand_id
1 'polypeptide(L)'
;VSRFVRLLGGNLPKRVPVDMVWAPKGHKSQLNTVIYTGPRGNIDVSYTVPMSAPGTYSLVAEINGRQVASATYNVASHATLEVSTTVVSNGESLVIRGHHFIPNFKLALVAYQTVGTATPLVLGMAKSSNHGAFVFRTTTRKLTPGQYVLRSWSVSDLAAQMAETFFEVEV
;
A
#
# COMPACT_ATOMS: atom_id res chain seq x y z
N VAL A 1 3.80 5.26 -11.14
CA VAL A 1 4.57 6.48 -11.38
C VAL A 1 5.58 6.61 -10.25
N SER A 2 6.88 6.50 -10.60
CA SER A 2 7.96 6.73 -9.63
C SER A 2 7.89 8.17 -9.15
N ARG A 3 7.85 8.37 -7.84
CA ARG A 3 7.89 9.70 -7.24
C ARG A 3 9.30 9.98 -6.76
N PHE A 4 9.78 11.16 -7.09
CA PHE A 4 11.06 11.64 -6.60
C PHE A 4 10.84 12.58 -5.43
N VAL A 5 11.66 12.45 -4.40
CA VAL A 5 11.78 13.43 -3.33
C VAL A 5 13.21 13.98 -3.33
N ARG A 6 13.36 15.28 -3.11
CA ARG A 6 14.67 15.89 -2.94
C ARG A 6 15.11 15.72 -1.50
N LEU A 7 16.26 15.11 -1.30
CA LEU A 7 16.86 14.93 0.01
C LEU A 7 17.92 16.01 0.20
N LEU A 8 17.77 16.79 1.27
CA LEU A 8 18.70 17.80 1.68
C LEU A 8 19.24 17.45 3.06
N GLY A 9 20.55 17.50 3.24
CA GLY A 9 21.21 17.27 4.51
C GLY A 9 22.51 18.05 4.64
N GLY A 10 22.93 18.33 5.86
CA GLY A 10 24.18 19.04 6.14
C GLY A 10 24.80 18.60 7.46
N ASN A 11 25.99 19.13 7.75
CA ASN A 11 26.76 18.82 8.96
C ASN A 11 27.14 17.35 9.10
N LEU A 12 27.28 16.63 7.99
CA LEU A 12 27.73 15.25 7.93
C LEU A 12 29.24 15.17 7.67
N PRO A 13 29.88 14.02 7.93
CA PRO A 13 31.26 13.81 7.48
C PRO A 13 31.37 13.99 5.96
N LYS A 14 32.53 14.48 5.51
CA LYS A 14 32.77 14.80 4.09
C LYS A 14 33.09 13.55 3.30
N ARG A 15 32.52 13.43 2.08
CA ARG A 15 32.85 12.37 1.11
C ARG A 15 32.73 10.94 1.66
N VAL A 16 31.75 10.68 2.51
CA VAL A 16 31.47 9.34 3.05
C VAL A 16 30.22 8.76 2.42
N PRO A 17 30.15 7.40 2.32
CA PRO A 17 28.92 6.75 1.92
C PRO A 17 27.86 6.89 3.01
N VAL A 18 26.64 7.08 2.58
CA VAL A 18 25.43 7.14 3.42
C VAL A 18 24.45 6.11 2.90
N ASP A 19 24.13 5.14 3.72
CA ASP A 19 23.13 4.13 3.43
C ASP A 19 21.73 4.73 3.63
N MET A 20 20.95 4.75 2.56
CA MET A 20 19.55 5.21 2.61
C MET A 20 18.66 4.00 2.84
N VAL A 21 18.06 3.93 4.00
CA VAL A 21 17.25 2.80 4.47
C VAL A 21 15.79 3.19 4.45
N TRP A 22 14.97 2.41 3.75
CA TRP A 22 13.52 2.56 3.71
C TRP A 22 12.89 1.58 4.69
N ALA A 23 12.17 2.09 5.68
CA ALA A 23 11.57 1.31 6.74
C ALA A 23 10.08 1.60 6.89
N PRO A 24 9.19 0.63 6.59
CA PRO A 24 7.79 0.69 7.01
C PRO A 24 7.73 0.69 8.55
N LYS A 25 6.83 1.49 9.11
CA LYS A 25 6.65 1.53 10.56
C LYS A 25 6.34 0.13 11.10
N GLY A 26 7.20 -0.38 11.99
CA GLY A 26 7.03 -1.72 12.60
C GLY A 26 7.57 -2.90 11.77
N HIS A 27 8.20 -2.66 10.63
CA HIS A 27 8.80 -3.71 9.78
C HIS A 27 10.32 -3.56 9.68
N LYS A 28 10.97 -4.63 9.21
CA LYS A 28 12.43 -4.60 8.98
C LYS A 28 12.76 -3.56 7.91
N SER A 29 13.74 -2.75 8.21
CA SER A 29 14.32 -1.80 7.28
C SER A 29 15.02 -2.51 6.12
N GLN A 30 14.99 -1.92 4.94
CA GLN A 30 15.70 -2.41 3.76
C GLN A 30 16.62 -1.32 3.23
N LEU A 31 17.89 -1.67 3.01
CA LEU A 31 18.80 -0.81 2.26
C LEU A 31 18.23 -0.59 0.87
N ASN A 32 18.04 0.67 0.51
CA ASN A 32 17.47 1.02 -0.78
C ASN A 32 18.52 1.57 -1.74
N THR A 33 19.42 2.41 -1.27
CA THR A 33 20.51 2.96 -2.07
C THR A 33 21.61 3.51 -1.19
N VAL A 34 22.77 3.68 -1.77
CA VAL A 34 23.93 4.36 -1.16
C VAL A 34 24.14 5.67 -1.90
N ILE A 35 24.27 6.75 -1.17
CA ILE A 35 24.63 8.07 -1.68
C ILE A 35 25.91 8.55 -1.01
N TYR A 36 26.54 9.57 -1.55
CA TYR A 36 27.76 10.12 -0.97
C TYR A 36 27.54 11.57 -0.51
N THR A 37 28.08 11.90 0.65
CA THR A 37 28.14 13.30 1.09
C THR A 37 29.09 14.09 0.19
N GLY A 38 28.73 15.34 -0.06
CA GLY A 38 29.55 16.27 -0.81
C GLY A 38 30.83 16.69 -0.05
N PRO A 39 31.68 17.49 -0.70
CA PRO A 39 32.96 17.97 -0.12
C PRO A 39 32.77 18.89 1.10
N ARG A 40 31.57 19.38 1.34
CA ARG A 40 31.20 20.20 2.50
C ARG A 40 30.41 19.41 3.56
N GLY A 41 30.24 18.07 3.39
CA GLY A 41 29.42 17.26 4.28
C GLY A 41 27.91 17.50 4.08
N ASN A 42 27.53 17.86 2.87
CA ASN A 42 26.12 18.07 2.50
C ASN A 42 25.59 16.94 1.62
N ILE A 43 24.28 16.77 1.63
CA ILE A 43 23.53 15.92 0.70
C ILE A 43 22.55 16.83 -0.05
N ASP A 44 22.48 16.70 -1.37
CA ASP A 44 21.48 17.32 -2.23
C ASP A 44 21.27 16.37 -3.42
N VAL A 45 20.33 15.45 -3.26
CA VAL A 45 20.07 14.40 -4.26
C VAL A 45 18.59 14.19 -4.46
N SER A 46 18.20 13.80 -5.68
CA SER A 46 16.87 13.27 -5.95
C SER A 46 16.82 11.80 -5.60
N TYR A 47 15.93 11.44 -4.70
CA TYR A 47 15.72 10.07 -4.23
C TYR A 47 14.43 9.52 -4.82
N THR A 48 14.50 8.33 -5.39
CA THR A 48 13.31 7.62 -5.89
C THR A 48 12.66 6.85 -4.75
N VAL A 49 11.45 7.27 -4.37
CA VAL A 49 10.68 6.55 -3.35
C VAL A 49 10.33 5.16 -3.86
N PRO A 50 10.65 4.08 -3.13
CA PRO A 50 10.24 2.73 -3.50
C PRO A 50 8.74 2.61 -3.66
N MET A 51 8.31 1.78 -4.60
CA MET A 51 6.89 1.43 -4.73
C MET A 51 6.49 0.64 -3.49
N SER A 52 5.65 1.23 -2.67
CA SER A 52 5.26 0.73 -1.35
C SER A 52 3.75 0.79 -1.18
N ALA A 53 3.19 -0.09 -0.34
CA ALA A 53 1.80 -0.02 0.07
C ALA A 53 1.49 1.34 0.73
N PRO A 54 0.24 1.81 0.76
CA PRO A 54 -0.13 2.97 1.54
C PRO A 54 0.26 2.81 3.00
N GLY A 55 0.76 3.88 3.60
CA GLY A 55 1.22 3.83 4.98
C GLY A 55 2.28 4.87 5.30
N THR A 56 2.73 4.83 6.55
CA THR A 56 3.79 5.69 7.04
C THR A 56 5.12 4.95 7.03
N TYR A 57 6.11 5.56 6.43
CA TYR A 57 7.46 5.03 6.27
C TYR A 57 8.47 5.97 6.89
N SER A 58 9.58 5.42 7.37
CA SER A 58 10.76 6.19 7.73
C SER A 58 11.83 6.01 6.66
N LEU A 59 12.36 7.12 6.17
CA LEU A 59 13.58 7.15 5.40
C LEU A 59 14.71 7.50 6.37
N VAL A 60 15.62 6.57 6.56
CA VAL A 60 16.73 6.69 7.51
C VAL A 60 18.04 6.80 6.74
N ALA A 61 18.88 7.75 7.14
CA ALA A 61 20.24 7.87 6.65
C ALA A 61 21.20 7.29 7.69
N GLU A 62 22.04 6.34 7.28
CA GLU A 62 23.01 5.67 8.14
C GLU A 62 24.44 5.85 7.60
N ILE A 63 25.38 6.06 8.51
CA ILE A 63 26.83 6.04 8.21
C ILE A 63 27.45 4.99 9.11
N ASN A 64 28.09 3.99 8.50
CA ASN A 64 28.69 2.85 9.21
C ASN A 64 27.67 2.14 10.14
N GLY A 65 26.42 1.96 9.69
CA GLY A 65 25.35 1.33 10.44
C GLY A 65 24.77 2.16 11.60
N ARG A 66 25.20 3.42 11.74
CA ARG A 66 24.66 4.34 12.74
C ARG A 66 23.73 5.36 12.08
N GLN A 67 22.51 5.46 12.57
CA GLN A 67 21.56 6.48 12.13
C GLN A 67 22.10 7.89 12.39
N VAL A 68 22.14 8.70 11.35
CA VAL A 68 22.57 10.12 11.41
C VAL A 68 21.42 11.08 11.12
N ALA A 69 20.38 10.62 10.43
CA ALA A 69 19.17 11.41 10.18
C ALA A 69 17.99 10.47 9.89
N SER A 70 16.77 10.97 10.04
CA SER A 70 15.55 10.32 9.59
C SER A 70 14.49 11.32 9.19
N ALA A 71 13.63 10.90 8.27
CA ALA A 71 12.43 11.65 7.86
C ALA A 71 11.26 10.70 7.72
N THR A 72 10.07 11.17 8.08
CA THR A 72 8.83 10.42 7.89
C THR A 72 8.23 10.76 6.54
N TYR A 73 7.76 9.73 5.82
CA TYR A 73 7.11 9.85 4.54
C TYR A 73 5.79 9.08 4.52
N ASN A 74 4.71 9.74 4.08
CA ASN A 74 3.40 9.11 3.97
C ASN A 74 3.12 8.75 2.50
N VAL A 75 2.93 7.45 2.24
CA VAL A 75 2.47 6.94 0.95
C VAL A 75 0.96 6.91 0.97
N ALA A 76 0.32 7.74 0.15
CA ALA A 76 -1.12 7.74 -0.01
C ALA A 76 -1.57 6.68 -1.02
N SER A 77 -2.73 6.05 -0.79
CA SER A 77 -3.39 5.22 -1.79
C SER A 77 -4.11 6.09 -2.81
N HIS A 78 -3.95 5.74 -4.10
CA HIS A 78 -4.79 6.23 -5.19
C HIS A 78 -5.58 5.08 -5.82
N ALA A 79 -5.54 3.90 -5.20
CA ALA A 79 -6.25 2.72 -5.67
C ALA A 79 -7.76 2.91 -5.52
N THR A 80 -8.52 2.40 -6.47
CA THR A 80 -9.98 2.39 -6.45
C THR A 80 -10.50 0.98 -6.61
N LEU A 81 -11.66 0.71 -6.00
CA LEU A 81 -12.45 -0.50 -6.19
C LEU A 81 -13.80 -0.13 -6.79
N GLU A 82 -14.25 -0.96 -7.71
CA GLU A 82 -15.57 -0.90 -8.32
C GLU A 82 -16.21 -2.29 -8.28
N VAL A 83 -17.52 -2.34 -8.12
CA VAL A 83 -18.35 -3.54 -8.24
C VAL A 83 -19.21 -3.46 -9.49
N SER A 84 -19.51 -4.62 -10.11
CA SER A 84 -20.34 -4.68 -11.33
C SER A 84 -21.75 -4.14 -11.11
N THR A 85 -22.25 -4.26 -9.89
CA THR A 85 -23.54 -3.73 -9.46
C THR A 85 -23.45 -3.38 -7.98
N THR A 86 -24.15 -2.31 -7.58
CA THR A 86 -24.24 -1.91 -6.16
C THR A 86 -25.28 -2.69 -5.39
N VAL A 87 -26.17 -3.40 -6.09
CA VAL A 87 -27.18 -4.31 -5.53
C VAL A 87 -27.06 -5.63 -6.26
N VAL A 88 -27.01 -6.72 -5.51
CA VAL A 88 -26.82 -8.08 -6.04
C VAL A 88 -27.63 -9.07 -5.20
N SER A 89 -28.35 -10.02 -5.86
CA SER A 89 -29.09 -11.06 -5.14
C SER A 89 -28.16 -12.09 -4.51
N ASN A 90 -28.63 -12.72 -3.43
CA ASN A 90 -27.85 -13.75 -2.75
C ASN A 90 -27.57 -14.95 -3.69
N GLY A 91 -26.31 -15.33 -3.77
CA GLY A 91 -25.83 -16.41 -4.64
C GLY A 91 -25.42 -15.97 -6.03
N GLU A 92 -25.73 -14.75 -6.46
CA GLU A 92 -25.33 -14.23 -7.74
C GLU A 92 -23.84 -13.89 -7.84
N SER A 93 -23.40 -13.68 -9.07
CA SER A 93 -22.00 -13.34 -9.37
C SER A 93 -21.74 -11.86 -9.13
N LEU A 94 -20.70 -11.58 -8.35
CA LEU A 94 -20.17 -10.24 -8.14
C LEU A 94 -18.82 -10.11 -8.82
N VAL A 95 -18.67 -9.13 -9.70
CA VAL A 95 -17.39 -8.80 -10.35
C VAL A 95 -16.82 -7.56 -9.67
N ILE A 96 -15.61 -7.69 -9.17
CA ILE A 96 -14.85 -6.62 -8.51
C ILE A 96 -13.71 -6.21 -9.43
N ARG A 97 -13.61 -4.91 -9.71
CA ARG A 97 -12.52 -4.32 -10.48
C ARG A 97 -11.68 -3.42 -9.60
N GLY A 98 -10.38 -3.47 -9.78
CA GLY A 98 -9.46 -2.59 -9.10
C GLY A 98 -8.59 -1.82 -10.09
N HIS A 99 -8.32 -0.55 -9.78
CA HIS A 99 -7.48 0.34 -10.59
C HIS A 99 -6.49 1.10 -9.73
N HIS A 100 -5.38 1.51 -10.33
CA HIS A 100 -4.30 2.29 -9.70
C HIS A 100 -3.63 1.62 -8.49
N PHE A 101 -3.71 0.30 -8.38
CA PHE A 101 -2.95 -0.46 -7.40
C PHE A 101 -1.46 -0.50 -7.75
N ILE A 102 -0.64 -0.87 -6.78
CA ILE A 102 0.77 -1.17 -7.04
C ILE A 102 0.84 -2.31 -8.07
N PRO A 103 1.63 -2.21 -9.14
CA PRO A 103 1.78 -3.28 -10.12
C PRO A 103 2.26 -4.60 -9.50
N ASN A 104 1.71 -5.71 -10.00
CA ASN A 104 2.05 -7.08 -9.58
C ASN A 104 1.85 -7.38 -8.08
N PHE A 105 0.99 -6.62 -7.41
CA PHE A 105 0.78 -6.67 -5.98
C PHE A 105 -0.32 -7.67 -5.59
N LYS A 106 -0.12 -8.41 -4.47
CA LYS A 106 -1.12 -9.34 -3.92
C LYS A 106 -2.03 -8.64 -2.92
N LEU A 107 -3.32 -8.85 -3.06
CA LEU A 107 -4.39 -8.20 -2.30
C LEU A 107 -5.34 -9.24 -1.71
N ALA A 108 -5.81 -9.00 -0.50
CA ALA A 108 -6.97 -9.67 0.07
C ALA A 108 -8.20 -8.79 -0.12
N LEU A 109 -9.31 -9.37 -0.59
CA LEU A 109 -10.61 -8.71 -0.72
C LEU A 109 -11.52 -9.19 0.40
N VAL A 110 -11.97 -8.26 1.26
CA VAL A 110 -12.72 -8.57 2.48
C VAL A 110 -14.00 -7.74 2.52
N ALA A 111 -15.13 -8.42 2.73
CA ALA A 111 -16.42 -7.80 2.90
C ALA A 111 -16.75 -7.64 4.40
N TYR A 112 -17.16 -6.44 4.78
CA TYR A 112 -17.58 -6.06 6.12
C TYR A 112 -19.03 -5.65 6.08
N GLN A 113 -19.91 -6.33 6.82
CA GLN A 113 -21.29 -5.89 6.96
C GLN A 113 -21.35 -4.58 7.75
N THR A 114 -22.09 -3.59 7.25
CA THR A 114 -22.13 -2.24 7.85
C THR A 114 -22.98 -2.18 9.10
N VAL A 115 -23.94 -3.09 9.24
CA VAL A 115 -24.87 -3.18 10.38
C VAL A 115 -24.79 -4.58 10.95
N GLY A 116 -24.64 -4.69 12.28
CA GLY A 116 -24.51 -5.96 12.98
C GLY A 116 -23.09 -6.26 13.45
N THR A 117 -22.92 -7.45 14.03
CA THR A 117 -21.65 -7.93 14.60
C THR A 117 -21.03 -9.06 13.74
N ALA A 118 -21.41 -9.14 12.46
CA ALA A 118 -20.92 -10.21 11.59
C ALA A 118 -19.40 -10.14 11.41
N THR A 119 -18.76 -11.28 11.48
CA THR A 119 -17.32 -11.40 11.23
C THR A 119 -17.03 -11.05 9.78
N PRO A 120 -15.99 -10.24 9.52
CA PRO A 120 -15.56 -9.94 8.17
C PRO A 120 -15.31 -11.21 7.35
N LEU A 121 -15.80 -11.23 6.10
CA LEU A 121 -15.64 -12.36 5.21
C LEU A 121 -14.57 -12.08 4.14
N VAL A 122 -13.53 -12.90 4.09
CA VAL A 122 -12.55 -12.89 3.01
C VAL A 122 -13.20 -13.49 1.76
N LEU A 123 -13.43 -12.66 0.74
CA LEU A 123 -13.98 -13.09 -0.55
C LEU A 123 -12.93 -13.82 -1.40
N GLY A 124 -11.67 -13.45 -1.25
CA GLY A 124 -10.54 -14.09 -1.92
C GLY A 124 -9.32 -13.20 -2.05
N MET A 125 -8.36 -13.71 -2.83
CA MET A 125 -7.11 -13.03 -3.13
C MET A 125 -7.09 -12.60 -4.59
N ALA A 126 -6.63 -11.38 -4.86
CA ALA A 126 -6.39 -10.86 -6.20
C ALA A 126 -4.91 -10.49 -6.36
N LYS A 127 -4.45 -10.43 -7.59
CA LYS A 127 -3.14 -9.87 -7.95
C LYS A 127 -3.35 -8.82 -9.03
N SER A 128 -2.83 -7.63 -8.79
CA SER A 128 -2.85 -6.57 -9.81
C SER A 128 -1.90 -6.92 -10.97
N SER A 129 -2.25 -6.47 -12.16
CA SER A 129 -1.42 -6.54 -13.35
C SER A 129 -0.19 -5.62 -13.25
N ASN A 130 0.66 -5.65 -14.27
CA ASN A 130 1.77 -4.69 -14.42
C ASN A 130 1.30 -3.23 -14.60
N HIS A 131 0.01 -3.00 -14.88
CA HIS A 131 -0.61 -1.68 -14.96
C HIS A 131 -1.40 -1.30 -13.69
N GLY A 132 -1.34 -2.12 -12.65
CA GLY A 132 -2.03 -1.85 -11.38
C GLY A 132 -3.53 -2.06 -11.42
N ALA A 133 -4.05 -2.88 -12.34
CA ALA A 133 -5.46 -3.21 -12.45
C ALA A 133 -5.69 -4.71 -12.19
N PHE A 134 -6.88 -5.06 -11.71
CA PHE A 134 -7.32 -6.46 -11.63
C PHE A 134 -8.83 -6.59 -11.85
N VAL A 135 -9.26 -7.80 -12.20
CA VAL A 135 -10.65 -8.22 -12.20
C VAL A 135 -10.75 -9.50 -11.37
N PHE A 136 -11.61 -9.48 -10.36
CA PHE A 136 -11.89 -10.61 -9.49
C PHE A 136 -13.37 -10.97 -9.58
N ARG A 137 -13.69 -12.27 -9.70
CA ARG A 137 -15.05 -12.78 -9.77
C ARG A 137 -15.32 -13.68 -8.56
N THR A 138 -16.44 -13.45 -7.91
CA THR A 138 -16.90 -14.24 -6.78
C THR A 138 -18.43 -14.37 -6.82
N THR A 139 -19.00 -15.09 -5.87
CA THR A 139 -20.44 -15.16 -5.68
C THR A 139 -20.80 -14.65 -4.28
N THR A 140 -22.00 -14.13 -4.13
CA THR A 140 -22.51 -13.61 -2.85
C THR A 140 -23.07 -14.71 -1.93
N ARG A 141 -23.02 -15.98 -2.33
CA ARG A 141 -23.61 -17.13 -1.59
C ARG A 141 -23.23 -17.23 -0.11
N LYS A 142 -22.06 -16.75 0.26
CA LYS A 142 -21.56 -16.76 1.64
C LYS A 142 -21.91 -15.50 2.42
N LEU A 143 -22.52 -14.52 1.78
CA LEU A 143 -22.93 -13.27 2.37
C LEU A 143 -24.40 -13.36 2.78
N THR A 144 -24.72 -12.87 3.95
CA THR A 144 -26.12 -12.67 4.37
C THR A 144 -26.68 -11.40 3.72
N PRO A 145 -28.00 -11.29 3.51
CA PRO A 145 -28.60 -10.06 3.04
C PRO A 145 -28.21 -8.86 3.92
N GLY A 146 -27.93 -7.72 3.29
CA GLY A 146 -27.53 -6.49 3.96
C GLY A 146 -26.50 -5.66 3.21
N GLN A 147 -26.12 -4.55 3.79
CA GLN A 147 -25.14 -3.62 3.22
C GLN A 147 -23.72 -3.97 3.64
N TYR A 148 -22.80 -3.85 2.69
CA TYR A 148 -21.40 -4.20 2.86
C TYR A 148 -20.45 -3.10 2.41
N VAL A 149 -19.35 -2.97 3.15
CA VAL A 149 -18.13 -2.30 2.69
C VAL A 149 -17.16 -3.37 2.21
N LEU A 150 -16.79 -3.33 0.95
CA LEU A 150 -15.71 -4.14 0.40
C LEU A 150 -14.40 -3.39 0.54
N ARG A 151 -13.42 -3.99 1.19
CA ARG A 151 -12.08 -3.42 1.36
C ARG A 151 -11.04 -4.33 0.73
N SER A 152 -10.03 -3.70 0.14
CA SER A 152 -8.81 -4.38 -0.28
C SER A 152 -7.68 -4.09 0.69
N TRP A 153 -6.96 -5.15 1.08
CA TRP A 153 -5.84 -5.09 2.01
C TRP A 153 -4.58 -5.61 1.36
N SER A 154 -3.44 -5.05 1.74
CA SER A 154 -2.14 -5.63 1.39
C SER A 154 -1.97 -6.99 2.07
N VAL A 155 -1.57 -8.03 1.31
CA VAL A 155 -1.25 -9.35 1.89
C VAL A 155 0.05 -9.30 2.69
N SER A 156 0.99 -8.44 2.30
CA SER A 156 2.27 -8.26 3.01
C SER A 156 2.15 -7.39 4.27
N ASP A 157 1.10 -6.56 4.35
CA ASP A 157 0.83 -5.69 5.49
C ASP A 157 -0.69 -5.52 5.63
N LEU A 158 -1.31 -6.39 6.43
CA LEU A 158 -2.76 -6.38 6.67
C LEU A 158 -3.27 -5.11 7.40
N ALA A 159 -2.37 -4.23 7.86
CA ALA A 159 -2.75 -2.93 8.39
C ALA A 159 -2.93 -1.87 7.28
N ALA A 160 -2.47 -2.15 6.06
CA ALA A 160 -2.56 -1.22 4.94
C ALA A 160 -3.82 -1.48 4.10
N GLN A 161 -4.92 -0.78 4.42
CA GLN A 161 -6.08 -0.69 3.56
C GLN A 161 -5.72 0.09 2.30
N MET A 162 -6.02 -0.50 1.12
CA MET A 162 -5.65 0.08 -0.19
C MET A 162 -6.81 0.88 -0.79
N ALA A 163 -8.02 0.35 -0.78
CA ALA A 163 -9.22 0.97 -1.33
C ALA A 163 -10.48 0.34 -0.73
N GLU A 164 -11.62 1.04 -0.86
CA GLU A 164 -12.92 0.51 -0.46
C GLU A 164 -14.02 0.91 -1.46
N THR A 165 -15.11 0.13 -1.46
CA THR A 165 -16.36 0.42 -2.16
C THR A 165 -17.52 -0.22 -1.42
N PHE A 166 -18.76 0.08 -1.82
CA PHE A 166 -19.97 -0.37 -1.15
C PHE A 166 -20.84 -1.20 -2.10
N PHE A 167 -21.54 -2.19 -1.54
CA PHE A 167 -22.58 -2.93 -2.24
C PHE A 167 -23.60 -3.49 -1.24
N GLU A 168 -24.75 -3.90 -1.74
CA GLU A 168 -25.84 -4.49 -0.98
C GLU A 168 -26.16 -5.88 -1.51
N VAL A 169 -26.43 -6.83 -0.61
CA VAL A 169 -26.93 -8.16 -0.94
C VAL A 169 -28.40 -8.23 -0.55
N GLU A 170 -29.25 -8.50 -1.51
CA GLU A 170 -30.70 -8.74 -1.30
C GLU A 170 -31.00 -10.24 -1.16
N VAL A 171 -32.22 -10.53 -0.68
CA VAL A 171 -32.72 -11.92 -0.52
C VAL A 171 -32.91 -12.60 -1.87
#